data_57a3164b81f8426e6809f0fbf1be89e5
#
_entry.id   57a3164b81f8426e6809f0fbf1be89e5
#
_cell.length_a   1.000
_cell.length_b   1.000
_cell.length_c   1.000
_cell.angle_alpha   90.00
_cell.angle_beta   90.00
_cell.angle_gamma   90.00
#
_symmetry.space_group_name_H-M   'P 1'
#
loop_
_entity.id
_entity.type
_entity.pdbx_description
1 polymer ?
#
loop_
_entity_poly.entity_id
_entity_poly.type
_entity_poly.pdbx_seq_one_letter_code
_entity_poly.pdbx_strand_id
1 'polypeptide(L)' 'MNIDIPNTIKMNRTEYQKITFIINALNNGWTVKKEEDKYVFTKKHENRREIFEEEYLSNFINKHMKI' A
#
# COMPACT_ATOMS: atom_id res chain seq x y z
N MET A 1 -12.55 5.84 9.58
CA MET A 1 -12.44 6.98 8.66
C MET A 1 -13.20 6.67 7.39
N ASN A 2 -14.22 7.46 7.12
CA ASN A 2 -15.00 7.27 5.92
C ASN A 2 -14.35 8.01 4.77
N ILE A 3 -13.84 7.25 3.83
CA ILE A 3 -13.35 7.84 2.60
C ILE A 3 -14.50 7.78 1.60
N ASP A 4 -15.10 8.94 1.36
CA ASP A 4 -16.12 9.04 0.34
C ASP A 4 -15.43 9.03 -1.01
N ILE A 5 -15.47 7.88 -1.67
CA ILE A 5 -14.95 7.78 -3.02
C ILE A 5 -16.10 8.16 -3.96
N PRO A 6 -15.97 9.27 -4.70
CA PRO A 6 -17.02 9.66 -5.62
C PRO A 6 -17.30 8.56 -6.63
N ASN A 7 -18.56 8.37 -6.97
CA ASN A 7 -18.97 7.34 -7.93
C ASN A 7 -18.33 7.52 -9.31
N THR A 8 -17.79 8.70 -9.56
CA THR A 8 -17.11 8.99 -10.81
C THR A 8 -15.70 8.46 -10.88
N ILE A 9 -15.12 8.09 -9.73
CA ILE A 9 -13.78 7.53 -9.69
C ILE A 9 -13.93 6.02 -9.50
N LYS A 10 -13.73 5.30 -10.59
CA LYS A 10 -13.76 3.85 -10.53
C LYS A 10 -12.37 3.35 -10.21
N MET A 11 -12.16 3.09 -8.94
CA MET A 11 -10.94 2.47 -8.49
C MET A 11 -11.11 0.96 -8.62
N ASN A 12 -10.19 0.30 -9.31
CA ASN A 12 -10.28 -1.14 -9.41
C ASN A 12 -9.88 -1.77 -8.08
N ARG A 13 -10.20 -3.05 -7.93
CA ARG A 13 -9.98 -3.77 -6.68
C ARG A 13 -8.51 -3.75 -6.24
N THR A 14 -7.61 -3.92 -7.18
CA THR A 14 -6.18 -3.94 -6.90
C THR A 14 -5.71 -2.61 -6.33
N GLU A 15 -6.16 -1.50 -6.90
CA GLU A 15 -5.79 -0.18 -6.40
C GLU A 15 -6.36 0.07 -5.01
N TYR A 16 -7.59 -0.34 -4.78
CA TYR A 16 -8.21 -0.21 -3.46
C TYR A 16 -7.43 -0.98 -2.41
N GLN A 17 -7.06 -2.22 -2.73
CA GLN A 17 -6.27 -3.04 -1.82
C GLN A 17 -4.91 -2.43 -1.55
N LYS A 18 -4.28 -1.88 -2.58
CA LYS A 18 -2.96 -1.23 -2.44
C LYS A 18 -3.04 -0.03 -1.52
N ILE A 19 -4.05 0.81 -1.70
CA ILE A 19 -4.22 1.97 -0.82
C ILE A 19 -4.47 1.54 0.61
N THR A 20 -5.32 0.55 0.82
CA THR A 20 -5.60 0.03 2.15
C THR A 20 -4.35 -0.51 2.81
N PHE A 21 -3.53 -1.24 2.06
CA PHE A 21 -2.29 -1.78 2.57
C PHE A 21 -1.33 -0.67 3.00
N ILE A 22 -1.21 0.37 2.17
CA ILE A 22 -0.34 1.50 2.48
C ILE A 22 -0.81 2.26 3.70
N ILE A 23 -2.11 2.50 3.81
CA ILE A 23 -2.69 3.20 4.96
C ILE A 23 -2.45 2.39 6.25
N ASN A 24 -2.64 1.08 6.18
CA ASN A 24 -2.36 0.22 7.33
C ASN A 24 -0.90 0.26 7.73
N ALA A 25 0.00 0.28 6.77
CA ALA A 25 1.42 0.40 7.05
C ALA A 25 1.73 1.71 7.77
N LEU A 26 1.17 2.81 7.27
CA LEU A 26 1.35 4.12 7.90
C LEU A 26 0.84 4.12 9.34
N ASN A 27 -0.32 3.51 9.57
CA ASN A 27 -0.89 3.42 10.91
C ASN A 27 -0.04 2.57 11.84
N ASN A 28 0.73 1.65 11.30
CA ASN A 28 1.62 0.80 12.08
C ASN A 28 3.03 1.40 12.25
N GLY A 29 3.21 2.64 11.84
CA GLY A 29 4.47 3.34 12.05
C GLY A 29 5.47 3.23 10.92
N TRP A 30 5.07 2.68 9.78
CA TRP A 30 5.93 2.66 8.61
C TRP A 30 5.91 3.99 7.89
N THR A 31 7.04 4.37 7.33
CA THR A 31 7.11 5.47 6.39
C THR A 31 7.06 4.86 4.99
N VAL A 32 6.22 5.40 4.14
CA VAL A 32 6.05 4.89 2.78
C VAL A 32 6.42 5.98 1.79
N LYS A 33 7.32 5.65 0.89
CA LYS A 33 7.75 6.58 -0.14
C LYS A 33 7.66 5.91 -1.51
N LYS A 34 7.13 6.61 -2.47
CA LYS A 34 7.09 6.10 -3.83
C LYS A 34 8.27 6.66 -4.62
N GLU A 35 9.08 5.78 -5.20
CA GLU A 35 10.20 6.15 -6.05
C GLU A 35 10.02 5.46 -7.39
N GLU A 36 9.67 6.24 -8.41
CA GLU A 36 9.38 5.74 -9.75
C GLU A 36 8.28 4.68 -9.69
N ASP A 37 8.61 3.42 -9.95
CA ASP A 37 7.65 2.31 -9.89
C ASP A 37 7.89 1.40 -8.70
N LYS A 38 8.49 1.95 -7.64
CA LYS A 38 8.76 1.17 -6.43
C LYS A 38 8.16 1.86 -5.21
N TYR A 39 7.81 1.07 -4.23
CA TYR A 39 7.38 1.57 -2.94
C TYR A 39 8.41 1.17 -1.90
N VAL A 40 8.92 2.16 -1.17
CA VAL A 40 9.91 1.94 -0.12
C VAL A 40 9.22 2.10 1.22
N PHE A 41 9.18 1.03 2.00
CA PHE A 41 8.60 1.01 3.32
C PHE A 41 9.74 0.99 4.33
N THR A 42 9.79 1.97 5.23
CA THR A 42 10.85 2.08 6.21
C THR A 42 10.25 2.16 7.61
N LYS A 43 10.80 1.40 8.53
CA LYS A 43 10.41 1.44 9.92
C LYS A 43 11.65 1.71 10.75
N LYS A 44 11.85 2.98 11.09
CA LYS A 44 13.10 3.45 11.68
C LYS A 44 13.45 2.79 13.02
N HIS A 45 12.45 2.61 13.87
CA HIS A 45 12.70 2.07 15.21
C HIS A 45 13.09 0.60 15.20
N GLU A 46 12.87 -0.08 14.09
CA GLU A 46 13.19 -1.51 13.97
C GLU A 46 14.25 -1.76 12.93
N ASN A 47 14.83 -0.71 12.35
CA ASN A 47 15.82 -0.83 11.28
C ASN A 47 15.35 -1.72 10.14
N ARG A 48 14.06 -1.64 9.81
CA ARG A 48 13.47 -2.44 8.75
C ARG A 48 13.25 -1.58 7.53
N ARG A 49 13.58 -2.14 6.39
CA ARG A 49 13.35 -1.51 5.11
C ARG A 49 12.91 -2.55 4.11
N GLU A 50 11.75 -2.33 3.52
CA GLU A 50 11.19 -3.23 2.51
C GLU A 50 10.96 -2.45 1.23
N ILE A 51 11.38 -3.00 0.12
CA ILE A 51 11.19 -2.39 -1.18
C ILE A 51 10.34 -3.31 -2.04
N PHE A 52 9.23 -2.77 -2.55
CA PHE A 52 8.33 -3.52 -3.42
C PHE A 52 8.21 -2.80 -4.75
N GLU A 53 8.47 -3.50 -5.85
CA GLU A 53 8.09 -3.00 -7.14
C GLU A 53 6.58 -2.98 -7.23
N GLU A 54 6.02 -2.04 -7.98
CA GLU A 54 4.58 -1.86 -8.04
C GLU A 54 3.85 -3.15 -8.43
N GLU A 55 4.36 -3.84 -9.44
CA GLU A 55 3.77 -5.10 -9.87
C GLU A 55 3.86 -6.17 -8.79
N TYR A 56 5.01 -6.27 -8.14
CA TYR A 56 5.20 -7.22 -7.06
C TYR A 56 4.29 -6.92 -5.88
N LEU A 57 4.14 -5.64 -5.54
CA LEU A 57 3.28 -5.23 -4.45
C LEU A 57 1.83 -5.64 -4.70
N SER A 58 1.35 -5.45 -5.91
CA SER A 58 0.00 -5.85 -6.27
C SER A 58 -0.21 -7.35 -6.09
N ASN A 59 0.76 -8.15 -6.53
CA ASN A 59 0.69 -9.61 -6.37
C ASN A 59 0.75 -10.02 -4.90
N PHE A 60 1.61 -9.35 -4.13
CA PHE A 60 1.73 -9.61 -2.70
C PHE A 60 0.41 -9.34 -1.98
N ILE A 61 -0.22 -8.23 -2.29
CA ILE A 61 -1.49 -7.86 -1.67
C ILE A 61 -2.59 -8.85 -2.04
N ASN A 62 -2.68 -9.23 -3.31
CA ASN A 62 -3.68 -10.20 -3.75
C ASN A 62 -3.51 -11.55 -3.07
N LYS A 63 -2.28 -11.90 -2.75
CA LYS A 63 -1.98 -13.17 -2.09
C LYS A 63 -2.32 -13.14 -0.61
N HIS A 64 -2.09 -12.01 0.06
CA HIS A 64 -2.18 -11.91 1.51
C HIS A 64 -3.41 -11.18 2.01
N MET A 65 -4.05 -10.39 1.19
CA MET A 65 -5.29 -9.69 1.55
C MET A 65 -6.45 -10.27 0.77
N LYS A 66 -7.07 -11.28 1.35
CA LYS A 66 -8.29 -11.84 0.77
C LYS A 66 -9.48 -11.03 1.23
N ILE A 67 -9.99 -10.25 0.35
CA ILE A 67 -11.21 -9.51 0.61
C ILE A 67 -12.34 -10.19 -0.14
#